data_ff8c2836d9ad1ae9c6bf0597dae47415
#
_entry.id   ff8c2836d9ad1ae9c6bf0597dae47415
#
_cell.length_a   1.000
_cell.length_b   1.000
_cell.length_c   1.000
_cell.angle_alpha   90.00
_cell.angle_beta   90.00
_cell.angle_gamma   90.00
#
_symmetry.space_group_name_H-M   'P 1'
#
loop_
_entity.id
_entity.type
_entity.pdbx_description
1 polymer ?
#
loop_
_entity_poly.entity_id
_entity_poly.type
_entity_poly.pdbx_seq_one_letter_code
_entity_poly.pdbx_strand_id
1 'polypeptide(L)'
;MVASALSLTLAGLVLPSVFFGATPVHAAAPSGGLFAGGGVVAEGDAAVYGSFAGITMASPAVAMAATATSHGYWVAAADGGVFSFGDAAFYGSTGSFTINAPVVGMAATPDGRGYWLVALDGGIFSFGDAAFYGSTGAMRLNQPVVGMAATPDGRGYWLVASDGGIFAFGDAAFYGSTGAIPLNEPINGMASTPDGRGYWLVAADGGIFAFGDATFFGSAANDNIGTAVTGIAPTHDGRGYWLVAATAGVLSYGDATFMGPSPNLPPFSPTAAIVATRDGGGYWILQPDDIATGFTDPPPGAGAGIVQTAASQVGPDPLADQGDFCNPYGPCVEWCSLFATWVWNQHSIGIPRYSFTGDVFAWGAGQGLDLGPGAVPAGGDFVMYGTGPLSSSSSPHMGVVAQVWPDGAIVTVEGDAGPEPNGKYAVITNGPFLPADSNQYNGDPIYGYVRP
;
A
#
# COMPACT_ATOMS: atom_id res chain seq x y z
N MET A 1 -2.59 -48.84 -26.59
CA MET A 1 -2.47 -47.75 -27.56
C MET A 1 -1.52 -46.74 -26.93
N VAL A 2 -0.33 -46.61 -27.51
CA VAL A 2 0.79 -45.84 -27.02
C VAL A 2 0.61 -44.40 -27.52
N ALA A 3 0.52 -43.42 -26.62
CA ALA A 3 0.52 -42.01 -26.99
C ALA A 3 1.98 -41.48 -26.91
N SER A 4 2.49 -41.16 -28.11
CA SER A 4 3.82 -40.57 -28.27
C SER A 4 3.89 -39.15 -27.72
N ALA A 5 4.86 -38.90 -26.86
CA ALA A 5 5.26 -37.56 -26.48
C ALA A 5 6.03 -36.87 -27.62
N LEU A 6 5.52 -35.76 -28.11
CA LEU A 6 6.20 -34.92 -29.10
C LEU A 6 7.07 -33.92 -28.33
N SER A 7 8.38 -34.15 -28.37
CA SER A 7 9.39 -33.24 -27.84
C SER A 7 9.63 -32.13 -28.87
N LEU A 8 9.21 -30.90 -28.60
CA LEU A 8 9.52 -29.72 -29.43
C LEU A 8 10.78 -29.06 -28.87
N THR A 9 11.93 -29.29 -29.50
CA THR A 9 13.15 -28.55 -29.30
C THR A 9 13.05 -27.20 -30.03
N LEU A 10 12.87 -26.12 -29.29
CA LEU A 10 12.97 -24.76 -29.83
C LEU A 10 14.46 -24.37 -29.86
N ALA A 11 14.99 -24.16 -31.05
CA ALA A 11 16.32 -23.65 -31.30
C ALA A 11 16.41 -22.17 -30.82
N GLY A 12 17.44 -21.89 -30.03
CA GLY A 12 17.66 -20.59 -29.44
C GLY A 12 17.91 -19.48 -30.43
N LEU A 13 17.16 -18.40 -30.29
CA LEU A 13 17.53 -17.08 -30.81
C LEU A 13 18.16 -16.31 -29.65
N VAL A 14 19.49 -16.22 -29.67
CA VAL A 14 20.27 -15.41 -28.73
C VAL A 14 20.15 -13.95 -29.19
N LEU A 15 19.31 -13.17 -28.51
CA LEU A 15 19.37 -11.71 -28.60
C LEU A 15 20.43 -11.20 -27.63
N PRO A 16 21.21 -10.19 -27.99
CA PRO A 16 22.28 -9.69 -27.14
C PRO A 16 21.68 -9.06 -25.86
N SER A 17 22.11 -9.63 -24.72
CA SER A 17 21.84 -9.08 -23.39
C SER A 17 22.50 -7.71 -23.27
N VAL A 18 21.72 -6.65 -23.20
CA VAL A 18 22.23 -5.35 -22.78
C VAL A 18 22.42 -5.45 -21.26
N PHE A 19 23.66 -5.72 -20.86
CA PHE A 19 24.07 -5.60 -19.46
C PHE A 19 24.10 -4.12 -19.10
N PHE A 20 23.09 -3.62 -18.39
CA PHE A 20 23.29 -2.46 -17.55
C PHE A 20 24.08 -2.93 -16.33
N GLY A 21 25.39 -2.71 -16.37
CA GLY A 21 26.25 -2.88 -15.23
C GLY A 21 25.83 -1.90 -14.12
N ALA A 22 25.12 -2.40 -13.11
CA ALA A 22 24.95 -1.68 -11.87
C ALA A 22 26.30 -1.63 -11.17
N THR A 23 27.01 -0.52 -11.24
CA THR A 23 28.11 -0.22 -10.31
C THR A 23 27.52 -0.18 -8.91
N PRO A 24 28.15 -0.84 -7.90
CA PRO A 24 27.71 -0.71 -6.52
C PRO A 24 27.95 0.74 -6.08
N VAL A 25 26.90 1.55 -6.10
CA VAL A 25 26.90 2.83 -5.40
C VAL A 25 26.75 2.50 -3.92
N HIS A 26 27.81 2.66 -3.15
CA HIS A 26 27.70 2.79 -1.71
C HIS A 26 26.86 4.03 -1.43
N ALA A 27 25.56 3.85 -1.24
CA ALA A 27 24.68 4.91 -0.81
C ALA A 27 24.99 5.17 0.67
N ALA A 28 25.64 6.29 0.94
CA ALA A 28 25.51 6.94 2.24
C ALA A 28 24.02 7.11 2.51
N ALA A 29 23.59 6.84 3.75
CA ALA A 29 22.21 7.02 4.18
C ALA A 29 21.69 8.38 3.67
N PRO A 30 20.64 8.43 2.85
CA PRO A 30 20.14 9.70 2.35
C PRO A 30 19.41 10.40 3.49
N SER A 31 19.98 11.49 3.93
CA SER A 31 19.24 12.51 4.63
C SER A 31 18.08 12.99 3.73
N GLY A 32 16.84 12.61 4.07
CA GLY A 32 15.63 13.25 3.59
C GLY A 32 15.46 13.36 2.08
N GLY A 33 15.23 12.26 1.36
CA GLY A 33 14.87 12.25 -0.06
C GLY A 33 13.48 11.67 -0.25
N LEU A 34 12.60 12.49 -0.81
CA LEU A 34 11.24 12.16 -1.23
C LEU A 34 11.24 10.98 -2.20
N PHE A 35 10.48 9.92 -1.85
CA PHE A 35 10.10 8.88 -2.80
C PHE A 35 8.76 9.30 -3.41
N ALA A 36 8.79 9.82 -4.61
CA ALA A 36 7.60 10.01 -5.43
C ALA A 36 7.26 8.66 -6.08
N GLY A 37 6.08 8.12 -5.75
CA GLY A 37 5.47 6.96 -6.38
C GLY A 37 6.16 5.62 -6.09
N GLY A 38 5.41 4.63 -5.67
CA GLY A 38 5.70 3.20 -5.56
C GLY A 38 7.11 2.80 -5.10
N GLY A 39 7.21 1.94 -4.09
CA GLY A 39 8.53 1.59 -3.61
C GLY A 39 8.55 0.47 -2.58
N VAL A 40 9.73 0.20 -2.09
CA VAL A 40 9.95 -0.68 -0.95
C VAL A 40 10.43 0.15 0.22
N VAL A 41 9.75 0.03 1.35
CA VAL A 41 10.14 0.64 2.62
C VAL A 41 10.63 -0.45 3.55
N ALA A 42 11.68 -0.14 4.29
CA ALA A 42 12.31 -1.07 5.22
C ALA A 42 12.24 -0.52 6.64
N GLU A 43 11.90 -1.39 7.59
CA GLU A 43 11.79 -1.09 9.01
C GLU A 43 12.64 -2.05 9.83
N GLY A 44 13.04 -1.62 11.03
CA GLY A 44 13.95 -2.39 11.87
C GLY A 44 15.35 -2.46 11.27
N ASP A 45 15.91 -3.65 11.16
CA ASP A 45 17.22 -3.88 10.55
C ASP A 45 17.15 -4.23 9.04
N ALA A 46 15.94 -4.24 8.46
CA ALA A 46 15.77 -4.43 7.02
C ALA A 46 16.43 -3.28 6.23
N ALA A 47 17.17 -3.61 5.19
CA ALA A 47 17.80 -2.63 4.31
C ALA A 47 17.05 -2.50 2.98
N VAL A 48 16.96 -1.30 2.42
CA VAL A 48 16.44 -1.08 1.08
C VAL A 48 17.54 -1.39 0.06
N TYR A 49 17.36 -2.42 -0.75
CA TYR A 49 18.29 -2.85 -1.79
C TYR A 49 18.02 -2.25 -3.15
N GLY A 50 16.96 -1.48 -3.28
CA GLY A 50 16.50 -0.79 -4.47
C GLY A 50 14.98 -0.74 -4.52
N SER A 51 14.45 0.10 -5.39
CA SER A 51 13.02 0.22 -5.64
C SER A 51 12.80 0.62 -7.10
N PHE A 52 11.57 0.62 -7.53
CA PHE A 52 11.17 1.12 -8.86
C PHE A 52 10.66 2.56 -8.80
N ALA A 53 10.97 3.30 -7.73
CA ALA A 53 10.67 4.73 -7.63
C ALA A 53 11.24 5.49 -8.84
N GLY A 54 10.37 6.20 -9.57
CA GLY A 54 10.73 6.89 -10.80
C GLY A 54 10.82 6.00 -12.05
N ILE A 55 10.46 4.72 -11.96
CA ILE A 55 10.32 3.82 -13.12
C ILE A 55 8.82 3.70 -13.43
N THR A 56 8.42 4.06 -14.64
CA THR A 56 7.05 3.82 -15.10
C THR A 56 6.86 2.32 -15.33
N MET A 57 5.99 1.69 -14.55
CA MET A 57 5.63 0.28 -14.70
C MET A 57 4.41 0.15 -15.63
N ALA A 58 4.33 -0.97 -16.36
CA ALA A 58 3.17 -1.28 -17.19
C ALA A 58 1.97 -1.77 -16.38
N SER A 59 2.22 -2.30 -15.18
CA SER A 59 1.23 -2.83 -14.24
C SER A 59 1.69 -2.61 -12.81
N PRO A 60 0.78 -2.45 -11.83
CA PRO A 60 1.14 -2.21 -10.43
C PRO A 60 1.93 -3.37 -9.82
N ALA A 61 2.84 -3.06 -8.91
CA ALA A 61 3.46 -4.04 -8.02
C ALA A 61 2.40 -4.59 -7.05
N VAL A 62 2.35 -5.92 -6.93
CA VAL A 62 1.28 -6.60 -6.16
C VAL A 62 1.79 -7.58 -5.13
N ALA A 63 3.03 -8.06 -5.27
CA ALA A 63 3.59 -9.06 -4.37
C ALA A 63 5.10 -8.91 -4.24
N MET A 64 5.64 -9.40 -3.13
CA MET A 64 7.05 -9.35 -2.79
C MET A 64 7.48 -10.65 -2.10
N ALA A 65 8.71 -11.08 -2.33
CA ALA A 65 9.34 -12.18 -1.61
C ALA A 65 10.80 -11.87 -1.30
N ALA A 66 11.24 -12.16 -0.08
CA ALA A 66 12.63 -11.99 0.33
C ALA A 66 13.52 -13.13 -0.17
N THR A 67 14.82 -12.83 -0.39
CA THR A 67 15.82 -13.86 -0.60
C THR A 67 16.12 -14.65 0.68
N ALA A 68 16.67 -15.85 0.53
CA ALA A 68 17.04 -16.69 1.67
C ALA A 68 18.05 -16.03 2.63
N THR A 69 18.79 -15.04 2.17
CA THR A 69 19.79 -14.28 2.93
C THR A 69 19.25 -13.02 3.59
N SER A 70 18.05 -12.57 3.20
CA SER A 70 17.51 -11.23 3.51
C SER A 70 18.38 -10.06 2.99
N HIS A 71 19.28 -10.31 2.02
CA HIS A 71 20.07 -9.26 1.37
C HIS A 71 19.51 -8.86 0.00
N GLY A 72 18.28 -9.20 -0.27
CA GLY A 72 17.55 -8.84 -1.48
C GLY A 72 16.12 -9.31 -1.44
N TYR A 73 15.39 -8.93 -2.48
CA TYR A 73 13.98 -9.30 -2.65
C TYR A 73 13.57 -9.23 -4.12
N TRP A 74 12.53 -9.97 -4.44
CA TRP A 74 11.81 -9.87 -5.70
C TRP A 74 10.50 -9.12 -5.48
N VAL A 75 10.11 -8.33 -6.47
CA VAL A 75 8.80 -7.70 -6.55
C VAL A 75 8.11 -8.15 -7.83
N ALA A 76 6.87 -8.60 -7.74
CA ALA A 76 6.07 -9.00 -8.88
C ALA A 76 5.00 -7.94 -9.18
N ALA A 77 4.84 -7.63 -10.46
CA ALA A 77 3.76 -6.78 -10.96
C ALA A 77 2.54 -7.62 -11.40
N ALA A 78 1.38 -7.00 -11.53
CA ALA A 78 0.11 -7.67 -11.89
C ALA A 78 0.14 -8.33 -13.28
N ASP A 79 0.98 -7.87 -14.21
CA ASP A 79 1.23 -8.53 -15.51
C ASP A 79 2.22 -9.70 -15.41
N GLY A 80 2.75 -9.95 -14.19
CA GLY A 80 3.75 -10.95 -13.89
C GLY A 80 5.17 -10.55 -14.28
N GLY A 81 5.43 -9.26 -14.52
CA GLY A 81 6.78 -8.69 -14.53
C GLY A 81 7.44 -8.89 -13.17
N VAL A 82 8.74 -9.25 -13.15
CA VAL A 82 9.48 -9.44 -11.90
C VAL A 82 10.69 -8.53 -11.88
N PHE A 83 10.86 -7.83 -10.77
CA PHE A 83 11.99 -6.95 -10.48
C PHE A 83 12.83 -7.57 -9.36
N SER A 84 14.13 -7.59 -9.54
CA SER A 84 15.11 -8.20 -8.61
C SER A 84 15.99 -7.12 -8.01
N PHE A 85 16.11 -7.11 -6.68
CA PHE A 85 16.91 -6.13 -5.95
C PHE A 85 17.85 -6.80 -4.96
N GLY A 86 19.02 -6.19 -4.72
CA GLY A 86 20.04 -6.75 -3.86
C GLY A 86 20.66 -8.01 -4.47
N ASP A 87 20.73 -9.09 -3.70
CA ASP A 87 21.25 -10.38 -4.15
C ASP A 87 20.20 -11.28 -4.83
N ALA A 88 18.99 -10.78 -5.06
CA ALA A 88 17.93 -11.50 -5.74
C ALA A 88 18.28 -11.74 -7.23
N ALA A 89 18.48 -12.99 -7.62
CA ALA A 89 18.73 -13.34 -9.01
C ALA A 89 17.42 -13.36 -9.82
N PHE A 90 17.43 -12.88 -11.05
CA PHE A 90 16.28 -12.95 -11.95
C PHE A 90 16.21 -14.33 -12.62
N TYR A 91 15.08 -15.02 -12.45
CA TYR A 91 14.85 -16.36 -12.99
C TYR A 91 13.83 -16.38 -14.14
N GLY A 92 13.17 -15.27 -14.42
CA GLY A 92 12.16 -15.12 -15.49
C GLY A 92 10.92 -14.38 -15.03
N SER A 93 10.04 -14.06 -15.96
CA SER A 93 8.77 -13.37 -15.71
C SER A 93 7.75 -13.68 -16.79
N THR A 94 6.47 -13.36 -16.55
CA THR A 94 5.40 -13.42 -17.55
C THR A 94 5.10 -12.08 -18.19
N GLY A 95 5.75 -10.98 -17.77
CA GLY A 95 5.47 -9.62 -18.24
C GLY A 95 5.59 -9.38 -19.77
N SER A 96 6.13 -10.35 -20.54
CA SER A 96 6.14 -10.30 -22.01
C SER A 96 5.05 -11.17 -22.68
N PHE A 97 4.24 -11.86 -21.87
CA PHE A 97 3.17 -12.76 -22.36
C PHE A 97 1.81 -12.23 -21.92
N THR A 98 0.79 -12.52 -22.70
CA THR A 98 -0.60 -12.31 -22.25
C THR A 98 -0.97 -13.44 -21.29
N ILE A 99 -1.27 -13.12 -20.06
CA ILE A 99 -1.82 -14.05 -19.05
C ILE A 99 -3.32 -13.90 -18.96
N ASN A 100 -4.03 -14.98 -18.56
CA ASN A 100 -5.49 -14.98 -18.51
C ASN A 100 -6.06 -14.14 -17.35
N ALA A 101 -5.32 -14.06 -16.25
CA ALA A 101 -5.70 -13.32 -15.07
C ALA A 101 -4.46 -12.65 -14.47
N PRO A 102 -4.60 -11.48 -13.80
CA PRO A 102 -3.47 -10.79 -13.20
C PRO A 102 -2.81 -11.62 -12.09
N VAL A 103 -1.49 -11.45 -11.92
CA VAL A 103 -0.75 -11.98 -10.77
C VAL A 103 -1.20 -11.24 -9.52
N VAL A 104 -1.36 -11.98 -8.41
CA VAL A 104 -1.80 -11.49 -7.10
C VAL A 104 -0.89 -11.93 -5.94
N GLY A 105 0.08 -12.80 -6.20
CA GLY A 105 0.95 -13.31 -5.16
C GLY A 105 2.26 -13.88 -5.69
N MET A 106 3.25 -13.97 -4.80
CA MET A 106 4.57 -14.52 -5.07
C MET A 106 5.09 -15.28 -3.84
N ALA A 107 5.80 -16.37 -4.07
CA ALA A 107 6.55 -17.07 -3.04
C ALA A 107 7.91 -17.51 -3.58
N ALA A 108 8.98 -17.33 -2.82
CA ALA A 108 10.31 -17.79 -3.16
C ALA A 108 10.53 -19.26 -2.77
N THR A 109 11.44 -19.97 -3.47
CA THR A 109 11.95 -21.25 -3.01
C THR A 109 12.81 -21.06 -1.75
N PRO A 110 12.86 -22.03 -0.82
CA PRO A 110 13.58 -21.88 0.44
C PRO A 110 15.08 -21.59 0.29
N ASP A 111 15.70 -22.05 -0.80
CA ASP A 111 17.10 -21.82 -1.12
C ASP A 111 17.34 -20.55 -1.96
N GLY A 112 16.26 -19.85 -2.34
CA GLY A 112 16.32 -18.60 -3.08
C GLY A 112 16.75 -18.75 -4.54
N ARG A 113 16.60 -19.95 -5.14
CA ARG A 113 17.00 -20.22 -6.54
C ARG A 113 15.83 -20.23 -7.52
N GLY A 114 14.65 -19.88 -7.04
CA GLY A 114 13.43 -19.79 -7.85
C GLY A 114 12.30 -19.12 -7.09
N TYR A 115 11.19 -18.96 -7.78
CA TYR A 115 9.96 -18.44 -7.22
C TYR A 115 8.75 -18.88 -8.02
N TRP A 116 7.61 -18.88 -7.36
CA TRP A 116 6.29 -19.04 -7.95
C TRP A 116 5.57 -17.70 -8.00
N LEU A 117 4.81 -17.46 -9.09
CA LEU A 117 3.79 -16.42 -9.14
C LEU A 117 2.42 -17.11 -9.20
N VAL A 118 1.44 -16.57 -8.51
CA VAL A 118 0.05 -17.01 -8.57
C VAL A 118 -0.82 -15.92 -9.17
N ALA A 119 -1.68 -16.29 -10.13
CA ALA A 119 -2.67 -15.40 -10.72
C ALA A 119 -4.01 -15.50 -9.98
N LEU A 120 -4.90 -14.54 -10.21
CA LEU A 120 -6.24 -14.41 -9.62
C LEU A 120 -7.14 -15.62 -9.89
N ASP A 121 -6.93 -16.35 -11.02
CA ASP A 121 -7.60 -17.61 -11.36
C ASP A 121 -6.93 -18.83 -10.72
N GLY A 122 -5.84 -18.62 -9.98
CA GLY A 122 -5.00 -19.64 -9.36
C GLY A 122 -4.07 -20.35 -10.36
N GLY A 123 -3.83 -19.75 -11.53
CA GLY A 123 -2.75 -20.13 -12.43
C GLY A 123 -1.40 -19.94 -11.76
N ILE A 124 -0.50 -20.91 -11.88
CA ILE A 124 0.85 -20.88 -11.29
C ILE A 124 1.89 -20.78 -12.39
N PHE A 125 2.83 -19.86 -12.20
CA PHE A 125 4.02 -19.71 -13.03
C PHE A 125 5.26 -19.97 -12.18
N SER A 126 6.09 -20.91 -12.61
CA SER A 126 7.28 -21.38 -11.89
C SER A 126 8.55 -20.93 -12.60
N PHE A 127 9.48 -20.34 -11.88
CA PHE A 127 10.73 -19.82 -12.41
C PHE A 127 11.93 -20.30 -11.59
N GLY A 128 13.09 -20.47 -12.26
CA GLY A 128 14.27 -21.02 -11.62
C GLY A 128 14.11 -22.51 -11.31
N ASP A 129 14.40 -22.90 -10.08
CA ASP A 129 14.22 -24.28 -9.59
C ASP A 129 12.86 -24.55 -8.96
N ALA A 130 11.97 -23.57 -8.94
CA ALA A 130 10.61 -23.72 -8.43
C ALA A 130 9.81 -24.75 -9.24
N ALA A 131 9.53 -25.90 -8.63
CA ALA A 131 8.80 -26.97 -9.30
C ALA A 131 7.29 -26.68 -9.35
N PHE A 132 6.64 -27.06 -10.45
CA PHE A 132 5.19 -26.95 -10.58
C PHE A 132 4.51 -28.17 -9.93
N TYR A 133 3.64 -27.93 -8.95
CA TYR A 133 2.91 -28.96 -8.22
C TYR A 133 1.42 -29.03 -8.58
N GLY A 134 0.91 -28.07 -9.33
CA GLY A 134 -0.49 -27.98 -9.76
C GLY A 134 -1.02 -26.55 -9.68
N SER A 135 -2.22 -26.35 -10.20
CA SER A 135 -2.89 -25.04 -10.22
C SER A 135 -4.41 -25.18 -10.28
N THR A 136 -5.13 -24.10 -9.96
CA THR A 136 -6.57 -24.01 -10.15
C THR A 136 -6.97 -23.27 -11.44
N GLY A 137 -6.02 -22.77 -12.23
CA GLY A 137 -6.27 -21.94 -13.40
C GLY A 137 -7.15 -22.55 -14.51
N ALA A 138 -7.40 -23.87 -14.48
CA ALA A 138 -8.34 -24.54 -15.37
C ALA A 138 -9.69 -24.88 -14.68
N MET A 139 -9.86 -24.52 -13.41
CA MET A 139 -11.05 -24.80 -12.61
C MET A 139 -11.90 -23.54 -12.45
N ARG A 140 -13.22 -23.72 -12.42
CA ARG A 140 -14.10 -22.62 -12.01
C ARG A 140 -14.08 -22.50 -10.50
N LEU A 141 -13.53 -21.43 -9.99
CA LEU A 141 -13.53 -21.09 -8.56
C LEU A 141 -14.83 -20.38 -8.18
N ASN A 142 -15.24 -20.50 -6.92
CA ASN A 142 -16.35 -19.72 -6.36
C ASN A 142 -15.92 -18.28 -6.10
N GLN A 143 -14.68 -18.10 -5.63
CA GLN A 143 -14.06 -16.81 -5.36
C GLN A 143 -12.62 -16.80 -5.91
N PRO A 144 -12.08 -15.64 -6.26
CA PRO A 144 -10.74 -15.52 -6.80
C PRO A 144 -9.67 -15.89 -5.77
N VAL A 145 -8.52 -16.38 -6.25
CA VAL A 145 -7.31 -16.54 -5.44
C VAL A 145 -6.72 -15.16 -5.13
N VAL A 146 -6.31 -14.95 -3.88
CA VAL A 146 -5.77 -13.67 -3.39
C VAL A 146 -4.36 -13.79 -2.80
N GLY A 147 -3.81 -15.01 -2.70
CA GLY A 147 -2.46 -15.19 -2.18
C GLY A 147 -2.00 -16.64 -2.21
N MET A 148 -0.73 -16.82 -1.87
CA MET A 148 -0.09 -18.14 -1.76
C MET A 148 0.96 -18.15 -0.63
N ALA A 149 1.25 -19.36 -0.13
CA ALA A 149 2.40 -19.62 0.73
C ALA A 149 3.06 -20.93 0.32
N ALA A 150 4.40 -20.94 0.26
CA ALA A 150 5.16 -22.17 -0.01
C ALA A 150 5.33 -23.01 1.27
N THR A 151 5.50 -24.34 1.11
CA THR A 151 5.98 -25.19 2.20
C THR A 151 7.43 -24.87 2.53
N PRO A 152 7.88 -25.02 3.80
CA PRO A 152 9.24 -24.66 4.21
C PRO A 152 10.34 -25.45 3.50
N ASP A 153 10.05 -26.62 2.96
CA ASP A 153 10.98 -27.44 2.17
C ASP A 153 10.88 -27.21 0.65
N GLY A 154 9.93 -26.35 0.22
CA GLY A 154 9.74 -25.98 -1.18
C GLY A 154 9.14 -27.09 -2.05
N ARG A 155 8.51 -28.13 -1.46
CA ARG A 155 7.90 -29.24 -2.20
C ARG A 155 6.42 -29.13 -2.40
N GLY A 156 5.84 -28.00 -2.01
CA GLY A 156 4.43 -27.70 -2.17
C GLY A 156 4.11 -26.23 -1.90
N TYR A 157 2.86 -25.92 -2.06
CA TYR A 157 2.31 -24.60 -1.73
C TYR A 157 0.79 -24.66 -1.49
N TRP A 158 0.32 -23.70 -0.73
CA TRP A 158 -1.10 -23.42 -0.56
C TRP A 158 -1.48 -22.18 -1.37
N LEU A 159 -2.68 -22.20 -1.96
CA LEU A 159 -3.36 -21.02 -2.51
C LEU A 159 -4.57 -20.72 -1.63
N VAL A 160 -4.84 -19.44 -1.39
CA VAL A 160 -6.03 -19.00 -0.65
C VAL A 160 -6.93 -18.17 -1.56
N ALA A 161 -8.23 -18.48 -1.55
CA ALA A 161 -9.25 -17.67 -2.20
C ALA A 161 -9.83 -16.63 -1.23
N SER A 162 -10.51 -15.59 -1.75
CA SER A 162 -11.04 -14.48 -0.94
C SER A 162 -12.17 -14.90 0.03
N ASP A 163 -12.80 -16.08 -0.15
CA ASP A 163 -13.70 -16.71 0.81
C ASP A 163 -12.95 -17.54 1.87
N GLY A 164 -11.61 -17.60 1.77
CA GLY A 164 -10.73 -18.41 2.59
C GLY A 164 -10.73 -19.90 2.22
N GLY A 165 -11.21 -20.25 1.03
CA GLY A 165 -11.01 -21.56 0.43
C GLY A 165 -9.52 -21.83 0.21
N ILE A 166 -9.04 -23.01 0.62
CA ILE A 166 -7.63 -23.41 0.51
C ILE A 166 -7.46 -24.51 -0.53
N PHE A 167 -6.47 -24.32 -1.39
CA PHE A 167 -6.02 -25.33 -2.36
C PHE A 167 -4.57 -25.70 -2.04
N ALA A 168 -4.34 -26.97 -1.76
CA ALA A 168 -3.03 -27.51 -1.37
C ALA A 168 -2.43 -28.33 -2.51
N PHE A 169 -1.19 -28.07 -2.86
CA PHE A 169 -0.47 -28.73 -3.95
C PHE A 169 0.91 -29.23 -3.49
N GLY A 170 1.36 -30.34 -4.12
CA GLY A 170 2.61 -30.98 -3.71
C GLY A 170 2.45 -31.71 -2.38
N ASP A 171 3.36 -31.46 -1.44
CA ASP A 171 3.29 -32.01 -0.08
C ASP A 171 2.58 -31.09 0.92
N ALA A 172 2.06 -29.96 0.48
CA ALA A 172 1.28 -29.06 1.32
C ALA A 172 0.03 -29.76 1.87
N ALA A 173 -0.05 -29.90 3.21
CA ALA A 173 -1.19 -30.55 3.85
C ALA A 173 -2.33 -29.55 4.06
N PHE A 174 -3.59 -30.03 3.91
CA PHE A 174 -4.76 -29.24 4.22
C PHE A 174 -5.07 -29.27 5.73
N TYR A 175 -5.11 -28.11 6.39
CA TYR A 175 -5.37 -27.98 7.82
C TYR A 175 -6.73 -27.38 8.13
N GLY A 176 -7.48 -26.90 7.12
CA GLY A 176 -8.80 -26.30 7.27
C GLY A 176 -8.97 -25.06 6.40
N SER A 177 -10.19 -24.52 6.35
CA SER A 177 -10.51 -23.34 5.55
C SER A 177 -11.73 -22.61 6.11
N THR A 178 -11.93 -21.36 5.71
CA THR A 178 -13.15 -20.59 5.99
C THR A 178 -14.16 -20.64 4.83
N GLY A 179 -13.85 -21.28 3.70
CA GLY A 179 -14.66 -21.27 2.48
C GLY A 179 -16.10 -21.80 2.59
N ALA A 180 -16.47 -22.39 3.74
CA ALA A 180 -17.83 -22.85 4.03
C ALA A 180 -18.57 -21.99 5.08
N ILE A 181 -17.94 -20.94 5.60
CA ILE A 181 -18.53 -20.06 6.62
C ILE A 181 -18.64 -18.63 6.10
N PRO A 182 -19.73 -17.90 6.42
CA PRO A 182 -19.81 -16.49 6.09
C PRO A 182 -18.72 -15.69 6.81
N LEU A 183 -17.96 -14.92 6.07
CA LEU A 183 -17.01 -13.96 6.62
C LEU A 183 -17.64 -12.56 6.67
N ASN A 184 -17.24 -11.74 7.61
CA ASN A 184 -17.64 -10.32 7.64
C ASN A 184 -16.95 -9.54 6.51
N GLU A 185 -15.66 -9.84 6.28
CA GLU A 185 -14.84 -9.24 5.23
C GLU A 185 -14.03 -10.33 4.51
N PRO A 186 -13.66 -10.13 3.24
CA PRO A 186 -12.92 -11.13 2.47
C PRO A 186 -11.51 -11.36 3.03
N ILE A 187 -10.97 -12.56 2.78
CA ILE A 187 -9.56 -12.87 3.02
C ILE A 187 -8.71 -12.11 2.00
N ASN A 188 -7.65 -11.46 2.48
CA ASN A 188 -6.68 -10.71 1.67
C ASN A 188 -5.28 -11.35 1.61
N GLY A 189 -4.99 -12.35 2.46
CA GLY A 189 -3.69 -12.99 2.43
C GLY A 189 -3.58 -14.19 3.37
N MET A 190 -2.44 -14.88 3.25
CA MET A 190 -2.08 -16.00 4.09
C MET A 190 -0.58 -16.03 4.40
N ALA A 191 -0.21 -16.70 5.49
CA ALA A 191 1.16 -17.03 5.81
C ALA A 191 1.22 -18.44 6.43
N SER A 192 2.25 -19.24 6.06
CA SER A 192 2.48 -20.55 6.67
C SER A 192 3.23 -20.43 7.98
N THR A 193 3.04 -21.40 8.89
CA THR A 193 3.93 -21.58 10.05
C THR A 193 5.33 -21.96 9.59
N PRO A 194 6.39 -21.61 10.35
CA PRO A 194 7.80 -21.92 9.97
C PRO A 194 8.09 -23.40 9.76
N ASP A 195 7.34 -24.29 10.40
CA ASP A 195 7.47 -25.74 10.25
C ASP A 195 6.51 -26.34 9.21
N GLY A 196 5.63 -25.51 8.61
CA GLY A 196 4.66 -25.91 7.58
C GLY A 196 3.52 -26.78 8.05
N ARG A 197 3.24 -26.81 9.37
CA ARG A 197 2.14 -27.61 9.95
C ARG A 197 0.88 -26.82 10.19
N GLY A 198 0.84 -25.58 9.75
CA GLY A 198 -0.31 -24.70 9.86
C GLY A 198 -0.15 -23.45 8.99
N TYR A 199 -1.18 -22.62 9.03
CA TYR A 199 -1.18 -21.32 8.38
C TYR A 199 -2.18 -20.38 9.03
N TRP A 200 -1.93 -19.09 8.88
CA TRP A 200 -2.85 -18.01 9.20
C TRP A 200 -3.46 -17.46 7.92
N LEU A 201 -4.76 -17.13 7.98
CA LEU A 201 -5.43 -16.30 6.97
C LEU A 201 -5.77 -14.96 7.61
N VAL A 202 -5.60 -13.88 6.86
CA VAL A 202 -5.97 -12.53 7.30
C VAL A 202 -7.09 -11.99 6.44
N ALA A 203 -8.16 -11.51 7.09
CA ALA A 203 -9.27 -10.84 6.42
C ALA A 203 -9.02 -9.31 6.32
N ALA A 204 -9.77 -8.64 5.44
CA ALA A 204 -9.65 -7.21 5.21
C ALA A 204 -9.91 -6.36 6.47
N ASP A 205 -10.77 -6.81 7.39
CA ASP A 205 -11.00 -6.18 8.70
C ASP A 205 -9.89 -6.46 9.73
N GLY A 206 -8.85 -7.21 9.35
CA GLY A 206 -7.78 -7.64 10.24
C GLY A 206 -8.15 -8.87 11.08
N GLY A 207 -9.25 -9.55 10.77
CA GLY A 207 -9.61 -10.85 11.35
C GLY A 207 -8.57 -11.90 11.01
N ILE A 208 -8.17 -12.71 11.99
CA ILE A 208 -7.20 -13.79 11.83
C ILE A 208 -7.86 -15.14 12.04
N PHE A 209 -7.63 -16.05 11.10
CA PHE A 209 -8.04 -17.46 11.19
C PHE A 209 -6.78 -18.34 11.19
N ALA A 210 -6.63 -19.13 12.25
CA ALA A 210 -5.48 -20.00 12.46
C ALA A 210 -5.87 -21.46 12.24
N PHE A 211 -5.09 -22.19 11.44
CA PHE A 211 -5.32 -23.59 11.11
C PHE A 211 -4.07 -24.44 11.32
N GLY A 212 -4.28 -25.73 11.65
CA GLY A 212 -3.19 -26.63 12.00
C GLY A 212 -2.59 -26.29 13.37
N ASP A 213 -1.28 -26.12 13.43
CA ASP A 213 -0.56 -25.70 14.64
C ASP A 213 -0.36 -24.19 14.76
N ALA A 214 -0.87 -23.41 13.78
CA ALA A 214 -0.83 -21.98 13.83
C ALA A 214 -1.53 -21.44 15.08
N THR A 215 -0.79 -20.72 15.94
CA THR A 215 -1.34 -20.13 17.16
C THR A 215 -1.98 -18.79 16.89
N PHE A 216 -3.16 -18.51 17.43
CA PHE A 216 -3.80 -17.20 17.39
C PHE A 216 -3.18 -16.28 18.45
N PHE A 217 -2.59 -15.15 18.02
CA PHE A 217 -1.96 -14.16 18.88
C PHE A 217 -2.77 -12.87 19.06
N GLY A 218 -3.84 -12.70 18.30
CA GLY A 218 -4.71 -11.53 18.30
C GLY A 218 -5.17 -11.16 16.90
N SER A 219 -6.07 -10.20 16.80
CA SER A 219 -6.60 -9.70 15.51
C SER A 219 -7.07 -8.26 15.65
N ALA A 220 -7.17 -7.56 14.52
CA ALA A 220 -7.65 -6.18 14.46
C ALA A 220 -9.16 -6.07 14.13
N ALA A 221 -9.87 -7.17 13.98
CA ALA A 221 -11.28 -7.20 13.53
C ALA A 221 -12.24 -6.32 14.36
N ASN A 222 -11.88 -5.98 15.59
CA ASN A 222 -12.70 -5.13 16.47
C ASN A 222 -12.06 -3.75 16.74
N ASP A 223 -10.91 -3.44 16.15
CA ASP A 223 -10.11 -2.27 16.50
C ASP A 223 -10.47 -1.02 15.67
N ASN A 224 -11.44 -1.13 14.76
CA ASN A 224 -11.87 -0.04 13.86
C ASN A 224 -10.68 0.73 13.26
N ILE A 225 -9.78 -0.01 12.61
CA ILE A 225 -8.53 0.54 12.03
C ILE A 225 -8.76 1.50 10.85
N GLY A 226 -10.04 1.70 10.44
CA GLY A 226 -10.46 2.66 9.42
C GLY A 226 -9.98 2.35 7.99
N THR A 227 -9.32 1.21 7.77
CA THR A 227 -8.73 0.82 6.49
C THR A 227 -8.59 -0.69 6.40
N ALA A 228 -8.46 -1.25 5.19
CA ALA A 228 -8.28 -2.68 5.01
C ALA A 228 -6.86 -3.14 5.40
N VAL A 229 -6.77 -4.33 6.01
CA VAL A 229 -5.51 -5.06 6.13
C VAL A 229 -5.21 -5.75 4.80
N THR A 230 -4.00 -5.58 4.28
CA THR A 230 -3.58 -6.06 2.96
C THR A 230 -2.58 -7.21 3.01
N GLY A 231 -1.97 -7.48 4.17
CA GLY A 231 -0.99 -8.53 4.27
C GLY A 231 -0.66 -8.95 5.70
N ILE A 232 -0.03 -10.13 5.81
CA ILE A 232 0.46 -10.73 7.04
C ILE A 232 1.87 -11.28 6.83
N ALA A 233 2.76 -11.03 7.78
CA ALA A 233 4.09 -11.64 7.85
C ALA A 233 4.31 -12.26 9.23
N PRO A 234 4.64 -13.56 9.35
CA PRO A 234 4.93 -14.20 10.62
C PRO A 234 6.34 -13.83 11.10
N THR A 235 6.54 -13.88 12.43
CA THR A 235 7.89 -13.89 13.00
C THR A 235 8.64 -15.16 12.62
N HIS A 236 9.96 -15.10 12.62
CA HIS A 236 10.81 -16.24 12.20
C HIS A 236 10.54 -17.53 12.99
N ASP A 237 10.22 -17.41 14.26
CA ASP A 237 9.93 -18.55 15.13
C ASP A 237 8.42 -18.90 15.19
N GLY A 238 7.56 -18.16 14.49
CA GLY A 238 6.13 -18.38 14.41
C GLY A 238 5.36 -18.09 15.70
N ARG A 239 5.92 -17.27 16.61
CA ARG A 239 5.28 -16.88 17.88
C ARG A 239 4.58 -15.54 17.82
N GLY A 240 4.52 -14.92 16.65
CA GLY A 240 3.84 -13.68 16.38
C GLY A 240 3.68 -13.42 14.90
N TYR A 241 3.07 -12.30 14.57
CA TYR A 241 2.94 -11.81 13.21
C TYR A 241 2.71 -10.30 13.18
N TRP A 242 3.12 -9.69 12.08
CA TRP A 242 2.77 -8.34 11.69
C TRP A 242 1.64 -8.37 10.69
N LEU A 243 0.68 -7.46 10.83
CA LEU A 243 -0.33 -7.15 9.82
C LEU A 243 -0.03 -5.78 9.25
N VAL A 244 -0.14 -5.61 7.95
CA VAL A 244 -0.02 -4.31 7.31
C VAL A 244 -1.38 -3.84 6.82
N ALA A 245 -1.74 -2.61 7.17
CA ALA A 245 -2.94 -1.95 6.70
C ALA A 245 -2.67 -1.19 5.39
N ALA A 246 -3.69 -0.99 4.55
CA ALA A 246 -3.56 -0.28 3.28
C ALA A 246 -2.98 1.14 3.42
N THR A 247 -3.08 1.76 4.58
CA THR A 247 -2.49 3.06 4.92
C THR A 247 -1.08 2.95 5.52
N ALA A 248 -0.38 1.82 5.31
CA ALA A 248 0.95 1.55 5.82
C ALA A 248 1.08 1.41 7.36
N GLY A 249 -0.02 1.44 8.08
CA GLY A 249 -0.03 1.08 9.51
C GLY A 249 0.37 -0.38 9.70
N VAL A 250 1.27 -0.66 10.64
CA VAL A 250 1.65 -2.02 11.03
C VAL A 250 1.12 -2.33 12.41
N LEU A 251 0.46 -3.47 12.53
CA LEU A 251 -0.04 -4.01 13.80
C LEU A 251 0.79 -5.24 14.17
N SER A 252 1.19 -5.36 15.42
CA SER A 252 2.06 -6.43 15.91
C SER A 252 1.34 -7.28 16.93
N TYR A 253 1.42 -8.60 16.77
CA TYR A 253 0.78 -9.57 17.66
C TYR A 253 1.76 -10.67 18.08
N GLY A 254 1.56 -11.22 19.30
CA GLY A 254 2.48 -12.19 19.86
C GLY A 254 3.82 -11.57 20.24
N ASP A 255 4.92 -12.17 19.81
CA ASP A 255 6.29 -11.64 20.03
C ASP A 255 6.78 -10.72 18.89
N ALA A 256 5.93 -10.45 17.89
CA ALA A 256 6.28 -9.53 16.82
C ALA A 256 6.57 -8.13 17.37
N THR A 257 7.82 -7.70 17.30
CA THR A 257 8.23 -6.39 17.79
C THR A 257 7.74 -5.31 16.83
N PHE A 258 7.02 -4.31 17.35
CA PHE A 258 6.65 -3.13 16.57
C PHE A 258 7.89 -2.29 16.30
N MET A 259 8.23 -2.09 15.04
CA MET A 259 9.41 -1.34 14.60
C MET A 259 9.07 0.05 14.06
N GLY A 260 7.79 0.42 14.18
CA GLY A 260 7.22 1.71 13.80
C GLY A 260 6.54 1.69 12.42
N PRO A 261 5.59 2.60 12.17
CA PRO A 261 5.36 3.05 10.82
C PRO A 261 6.60 3.84 10.42
N SER A 262 7.13 3.63 9.23
CA SER A 262 8.22 4.47 8.76
C SER A 262 7.80 5.94 8.83
N PRO A 263 8.56 6.81 9.50
CA PRO A 263 8.34 8.24 9.38
C PRO A 263 8.51 8.74 7.94
N ASN A 264 8.98 7.87 7.04
CA ASN A 264 9.22 8.11 5.63
C ASN A 264 8.12 7.54 4.72
N LEU A 265 7.13 6.82 5.26
CA LEU A 265 5.95 6.42 4.50
C LEU A 265 5.05 7.64 4.33
N PRO A 266 4.76 8.07 3.10
CA PRO A 266 3.64 8.97 2.87
C PRO A 266 2.40 8.32 3.50
N PRO A 267 1.66 8.99 4.38
CA PRO A 267 0.56 8.39 5.14
C PRO A 267 -0.61 7.90 4.28
N PHE A 268 -0.49 7.97 2.97
CA PHE A 268 -1.52 7.64 1.99
C PHE A 268 -1.06 6.76 0.84
N SER A 269 0.14 6.21 0.90
CA SER A 269 0.55 5.24 -0.11
C SER A 269 -0.10 3.89 0.20
N PRO A 270 -0.96 3.36 -0.69
CA PRO A 270 -1.52 2.03 -0.50
C PRO A 270 -0.39 1.02 -0.34
N THR A 271 -0.57 0.02 0.50
CA THR A 271 0.37 -1.07 0.65
C THR A 271 -0.17 -2.34 0.02
N ALA A 272 0.68 -3.09 -0.67
CA ALA A 272 0.31 -4.35 -1.28
C ALA A 272 0.74 -5.57 -0.45
N ALA A 273 1.90 -5.48 0.22
CA ALA A 273 2.45 -6.62 0.94
C ALA A 273 3.39 -6.21 2.07
N ILE A 274 3.58 -7.11 3.03
CA ILE A 274 4.62 -7.05 4.05
C ILE A 274 5.42 -8.35 4.02
N VAL A 275 6.75 -8.26 4.13
CA VAL A 275 7.65 -9.42 4.17
C VAL A 275 8.68 -9.22 5.27
N ALA A 276 8.75 -10.15 6.22
CA ALA A 276 9.72 -10.09 7.31
C ALA A 276 11.14 -10.48 6.84
N THR A 277 12.15 -9.91 7.50
CA THR A 277 13.52 -10.42 7.41
C THR A 277 13.61 -11.81 8.04
N ARG A 278 14.54 -12.64 7.57
CA ARG A 278 14.64 -14.02 8.03
C ARG A 278 15.06 -14.16 9.50
N ASP A 279 15.77 -13.19 10.04
CA ASP A 279 16.14 -13.13 11.46
C ASP A 279 15.07 -12.50 12.35
N GLY A 280 14.01 -11.93 11.73
CA GLY A 280 12.90 -11.29 12.42
C GLY A 280 13.24 -9.92 13.02
N GLY A 281 14.39 -9.34 12.67
CA GLY A 281 14.83 -8.02 13.12
C GLY A 281 14.23 -6.85 12.34
N GLY A 282 13.56 -7.12 11.21
CA GLY A 282 12.95 -6.11 10.35
C GLY A 282 11.87 -6.66 9.43
N TYR A 283 11.32 -5.77 8.62
CA TYR A 283 10.41 -6.12 7.54
C TYR A 283 10.44 -5.09 6.42
N TRP A 284 10.05 -5.52 5.23
CA TRP A 284 9.78 -4.65 4.10
C TRP A 284 8.29 -4.51 3.88
N ILE A 285 7.87 -3.32 3.51
CA ILE A 285 6.52 -3.00 3.06
C ILE A 285 6.58 -2.62 1.59
N LEU A 286 5.81 -3.32 0.77
CA LEU A 286 5.65 -3.02 -0.64
C LEU A 286 4.54 -2.00 -0.82
N GLN A 287 4.86 -0.90 -1.48
CA GLN A 287 3.89 0.07 -1.97
C GLN A 287 3.71 -0.18 -3.47
N PRO A 288 2.48 -0.41 -3.96
CA PRO A 288 2.22 -0.42 -5.39
C PRO A 288 2.74 0.87 -5.99
N ASP A 289 3.35 0.77 -7.17
CA ASP A 289 3.64 1.95 -7.96
C ASP A 289 2.29 2.60 -8.29
N ASP A 290 2.19 3.92 -8.14
CA ASP A 290 1.10 4.65 -8.73
C ASP A 290 1.17 4.34 -10.22
N ILE A 291 0.24 3.50 -10.70
CA ILE A 291 0.12 3.22 -12.12
C ILE A 291 0.12 4.60 -12.77
N ALA A 292 1.08 4.85 -13.63
CA ALA A 292 1.06 6.01 -14.49
C ALA A 292 -0.17 5.91 -15.41
N THR A 293 -1.35 6.12 -14.82
CA THR A 293 -2.60 6.35 -15.54
C THR A 293 -2.54 7.78 -16.04
N GLY A 294 -1.57 8.10 -16.90
CA GLY A 294 -1.53 9.37 -17.59
C GLY A 294 -1.44 10.64 -16.70
N PHE A 295 -1.41 10.48 -15.39
CA PHE A 295 -1.08 11.54 -14.45
C PHE A 295 0.44 11.57 -14.36
N THR A 296 1.05 12.46 -15.08
CA THR A 296 2.36 12.98 -14.70
C THR A 296 2.20 13.46 -13.27
N ASP A 297 2.88 12.81 -12.30
CA ASP A 297 3.24 13.51 -11.08
C ASP A 297 3.65 14.91 -11.52
N PRO A 298 3.07 15.97 -10.94
CA PRO A 298 3.62 17.27 -11.23
C PRO A 298 5.12 17.15 -11.01
N PRO A 299 5.98 17.64 -11.92
CA PRO A 299 7.43 17.54 -11.77
C PRO A 299 7.75 17.93 -10.32
N PRO A 300 8.76 17.33 -9.63
CA PRO A 300 9.00 17.50 -8.21
C PRO A 300 8.98 19.00 -7.89
N GLY A 301 7.81 19.46 -7.62
CA GLY A 301 7.40 20.85 -7.45
C GLY A 301 6.88 21.02 -6.03
N ALA A 302 6.44 22.21 -5.68
CA ALA A 302 5.93 22.56 -4.35
C ALA A 302 4.89 21.55 -3.80
N GLY A 303 4.09 20.91 -4.66
CA GLY A 303 2.98 20.02 -4.27
C GLY A 303 3.39 18.79 -3.44
N ALA A 304 4.44 18.06 -3.80
CA ALA A 304 4.85 16.86 -3.06
C ALA A 304 5.34 17.20 -1.64
N GLY A 305 6.12 18.25 -1.48
CA GLY A 305 6.55 18.73 -0.17
C GLY A 305 5.37 19.23 0.68
N ILE A 306 4.39 19.88 0.06
CA ILE A 306 3.16 20.35 0.71
C ILE A 306 2.40 19.15 1.29
N VAL A 307 2.17 18.11 0.49
CA VAL A 307 1.49 16.88 0.92
C VAL A 307 2.23 16.24 2.10
N GLN A 308 3.54 16.09 2.02
CA GLN A 308 4.34 15.52 3.10
C GLN A 308 4.22 16.34 4.39
N THR A 309 4.27 17.66 4.30
CA THR A 309 4.13 18.54 5.46
C THR A 309 2.73 18.40 6.08
N ALA A 310 1.66 18.40 5.27
CA ALA A 310 0.30 18.20 5.74
C ALA A 310 0.15 16.85 6.46
N ALA A 311 0.62 15.79 5.82
CA ALA A 311 0.54 14.44 6.32
C ALA A 311 1.30 14.20 7.64
N SER A 312 2.43 14.87 7.82
CA SER A 312 3.21 14.79 9.07
C SER A 312 2.48 15.36 10.30
N GLN A 313 1.39 16.08 10.08
CA GLN A 313 0.57 16.69 11.15
C GLN A 313 -0.63 15.84 11.55
N VAL A 314 -0.92 14.73 10.84
CA VAL A 314 -2.07 13.87 11.15
C VAL A 314 -1.95 13.32 12.57
N GLY A 315 -3.01 13.54 13.36
CA GLY A 315 -3.08 13.12 14.75
C GLY A 315 -3.86 14.09 15.61
N PRO A 316 -3.98 13.79 16.92
CA PRO A 316 -4.68 14.67 17.85
C PRO A 316 -3.95 16.01 17.99
N ASP A 317 -4.73 17.08 18.09
CA ASP A 317 -4.19 18.42 18.35
C ASP A 317 -3.45 18.46 19.71
N PRO A 318 -2.14 18.75 19.73
CA PRO A 318 -1.36 18.80 20.97
C PRO A 318 -1.81 19.92 21.93
N LEU A 319 -2.55 20.92 21.45
CA LEU A 319 -3.07 22.04 22.25
C LEU A 319 -4.54 21.90 22.61
N ALA A 320 -5.21 20.80 22.26
CA ALA A 320 -6.64 20.55 22.52
C ALA A 320 -7.01 20.64 24.00
N ASP A 321 -6.08 20.52 24.94
CA ASP A 321 -6.30 20.66 26.38
C ASP A 321 -6.26 22.12 26.86
N GLN A 322 -5.84 23.07 26.00
CA GLN A 322 -5.74 24.50 26.37
C GLN A 322 -7.01 25.30 26.09
N GLY A 323 -8.03 24.69 25.47
CA GLY A 323 -9.33 25.28 25.16
C GLY A 323 -9.84 24.80 23.80
N ASP A 324 -11.16 24.92 23.60
CA ASP A 324 -11.78 24.63 22.32
C ASP A 324 -11.14 25.48 21.21
N PHE A 325 -10.82 24.85 20.07
CA PHE A 325 -10.18 25.48 18.90
C PHE A 325 -8.75 26.02 19.11
N CYS A 326 -8.09 25.78 20.24
CA CYS A 326 -6.66 26.11 20.37
C CYS A 326 -5.81 25.08 19.59
N ASN A 327 -4.90 25.59 18.75
CA ASN A 327 -4.15 24.81 17.77
C ASN A 327 -2.75 25.39 17.58
N PRO A 328 -1.76 24.59 17.08
CA PRO A 328 -0.38 25.04 16.88
C PRO A 328 -0.18 25.96 15.67
N TYR A 329 -1.21 26.15 14.82
CA TYR A 329 -1.10 26.85 13.53
C TYR A 329 -1.49 28.33 13.60
N GLY A 330 -2.16 28.76 14.68
CA GLY A 330 -2.63 30.16 14.81
C GLY A 330 -3.35 30.45 16.11
N PRO A 331 -4.21 31.47 16.14
CA PRO A 331 -5.04 31.80 17.30
C PRO A 331 -6.08 30.71 17.58
N CYS A 332 -6.63 30.68 18.81
CA CYS A 332 -7.68 29.77 19.22
C CYS A 332 -9.03 30.12 18.55
N VAL A 333 -9.20 29.74 17.31
CA VAL A 333 -10.41 29.90 16.48
C VAL A 333 -10.55 28.64 15.61
N GLU A 334 -11.66 28.48 14.88
CA GLU A 334 -11.76 27.45 13.83
C GLU A 334 -10.54 27.51 12.92
N TRP A 335 -9.85 26.37 12.73
CA TRP A 335 -8.46 26.40 12.27
C TRP A 335 -8.15 25.57 11.02
N CYS A 336 -9.15 25.08 10.29
CA CYS A 336 -8.92 24.37 9.02
C CYS A 336 -8.11 25.21 8.02
N SER A 337 -8.45 26.50 7.86
CA SER A 337 -7.73 27.43 6.99
C SER A 337 -6.38 27.85 7.55
N LEU A 338 -6.25 27.96 8.89
CA LEU A 338 -4.95 28.23 9.54
C LEU A 338 -3.99 27.08 9.31
N PHE A 339 -4.44 25.84 9.45
CA PHE A 339 -3.66 24.65 9.16
C PHE A 339 -3.19 24.63 7.69
N ALA A 340 -4.12 24.72 6.75
CA ALA A 340 -3.80 24.65 5.33
C ALA A 340 -2.82 25.78 4.91
N THR A 341 -3.07 27.02 5.30
CA THR A 341 -2.18 28.14 4.98
C THR A 341 -0.81 28.03 5.69
N TRP A 342 -0.76 27.45 6.90
CA TRP A 342 0.49 27.12 7.57
C TRP A 342 1.28 26.10 6.74
N VAL A 343 0.66 25.04 6.25
CA VAL A 343 1.32 24.02 5.40
C VAL A 343 1.96 24.67 4.17
N TRP A 344 1.25 25.49 3.43
CA TRP A 344 1.80 26.17 2.25
C TRP A 344 2.95 27.11 2.61
N ASN A 345 2.89 27.81 3.74
CA ASN A 345 3.95 28.71 4.17
C ASN A 345 5.24 27.98 4.56
N GLN A 346 5.20 26.68 4.90
CA GLN A 346 6.41 25.87 5.08
C GLN A 346 7.16 25.67 3.74
N HIS A 347 6.48 25.87 2.62
CA HIS A 347 7.04 25.69 1.25
C HIS A 347 7.26 27.01 0.51
N SER A 348 7.42 28.11 1.26
CA SER A 348 7.70 29.45 0.72
C SER A 348 6.60 30.02 -0.19
N ILE A 349 5.37 29.49 -0.10
CA ILE A 349 4.20 30.06 -0.74
C ILE A 349 3.70 31.13 0.20
N GLY A 350 3.96 32.39 -0.12
CA GLY A 350 3.71 33.53 0.76
C GLY A 350 2.21 33.87 0.88
N ILE A 351 1.39 32.92 1.34
CA ILE A 351 -0.02 33.14 1.62
C ILE A 351 -0.21 33.73 3.02
N PRO A 352 -1.02 34.80 3.18
CA PRO A 352 -1.39 35.29 4.50
C PRO A 352 -2.11 34.20 5.32
N ARG A 353 -1.97 34.26 6.64
CA ARG A 353 -2.72 33.36 7.53
C ARG A 353 -4.17 33.86 7.60
N TYR A 354 -5.08 33.07 7.08
CA TYR A 354 -6.51 33.33 7.12
C TYR A 354 -7.19 32.38 8.10
N SER A 355 -8.11 32.91 8.90
CA SER A 355 -9.01 32.15 9.76
C SER A 355 -10.38 31.86 9.11
N PHE A 356 -10.55 32.26 7.85
CA PHE A 356 -11.74 32.02 7.07
C PHE A 356 -11.39 31.44 5.70
N THR A 357 -11.98 30.31 5.36
CA THR A 357 -11.70 29.54 4.14
C THR A 357 -12.04 30.32 2.87
N GLY A 358 -13.10 31.14 2.88
CA GLY A 358 -13.47 31.99 1.76
C GLY A 358 -12.42 33.04 1.41
N ASP A 359 -11.68 33.57 2.40
CA ASP A 359 -10.59 34.51 2.17
C ASP A 359 -9.41 33.85 1.49
N VAL A 360 -9.14 32.55 1.81
CA VAL A 360 -8.11 31.75 1.11
C VAL A 360 -8.47 31.60 -0.37
N PHE A 361 -9.72 31.27 -0.67
CA PHE A 361 -10.17 31.14 -2.06
C PHE A 361 -10.11 32.49 -2.80
N ALA A 362 -10.56 33.57 -2.17
CA ALA A 362 -10.51 34.91 -2.74
C ALA A 362 -9.06 35.39 -2.99
N TRP A 363 -8.13 35.05 -2.10
CA TRP A 363 -6.71 35.30 -2.30
C TRP A 363 -6.17 34.51 -3.53
N GLY A 364 -6.48 33.20 -3.61
CA GLY A 364 -6.12 32.36 -4.75
C GLY A 364 -6.64 32.91 -6.07
N ALA A 365 -7.91 33.31 -6.12
CA ALA A 365 -8.50 33.95 -7.28
C ALA A 365 -7.81 35.27 -7.66
N GLY A 366 -7.44 36.07 -6.66
CA GLY A 366 -6.66 37.28 -6.87
C GLY A 366 -5.23 37.06 -7.45
N GLN A 367 -4.69 35.85 -7.28
CA GLN A 367 -3.40 35.42 -7.85
C GLN A 367 -3.58 34.62 -9.17
N GLY A 368 -4.81 34.31 -9.58
CA GLY A 368 -5.09 33.44 -10.73
C GLY A 368 -4.78 31.95 -10.48
N LEU A 369 -4.87 31.53 -9.22
CA LEU A 369 -4.57 30.16 -8.75
C LEU A 369 -5.84 29.35 -8.46
N ASP A 370 -7.01 29.96 -8.59
CA ASP A 370 -8.30 29.32 -8.37
C ASP A 370 -8.70 28.40 -9.51
N LEU A 371 -9.29 27.26 -9.13
CA LEU A 371 -9.83 26.27 -10.06
C LEU A 371 -11.29 25.98 -9.68
N GLY A 372 -12.13 25.81 -10.71
CA GLY A 372 -13.53 25.46 -10.51
C GLY A 372 -13.74 24.04 -9.95
N PRO A 373 -14.93 23.71 -9.48
CA PRO A 373 -15.23 22.41 -8.87
C PRO A 373 -15.12 21.21 -9.83
N GLY A 374 -15.17 21.46 -11.14
CA GLY A 374 -14.96 20.43 -12.17
C GLY A 374 -13.50 20.27 -12.62
N ALA A 375 -12.56 21.00 -12.01
CA ALA A 375 -11.14 20.84 -12.32
C ALA A 375 -10.61 19.54 -11.72
N VAL A 376 -9.59 18.98 -12.36
CA VAL A 376 -8.82 17.87 -11.81
C VAL A 376 -7.82 18.45 -10.81
N PRO A 377 -7.96 18.16 -9.51
CA PRO A 377 -7.02 18.63 -8.50
C PRO A 377 -5.67 17.89 -8.61
N ALA A 378 -4.66 18.42 -7.95
CA ALA A 378 -3.36 17.79 -7.78
C ALA A 378 -2.96 17.75 -6.30
N GLY A 379 -2.02 16.89 -5.95
CA GLY A 379 -1.45 16.85 -4.61
C GLY A 379 -0.87 18.22 -4.23
N GLY A 380 -1.21 18.71 -3.05
CA GLY A 380 -0.85 20.04 -2.55
C GLY A 380 -1.86 21.15 -2.85
N ASP A 381 -2.84 20.94 -3.73
CA ASP A 381 -3.96 21.90 -3.92
C ASP A 381 -4.77 22.02 -2.64
N PHE A 382 -5.32 23.19 -2.38
CA PHE A 382 -6.39 23.32 -1.39
C PHE A 382 -7.73 22.88 -2.01
N VAL A 383 -8.51 22.14 -1.27
CA VAL A 383 -9.90 21.79 -1.58
C VAL A 383 -10.83 22.61 -0.70
N MET A 384 -11.85 23.19 -1.30
CA MET A 384 -12.79 24.12 -0.65
C MET A 384 -14.18 23.51 -0.61
N TYR A 385 -14.69 23.25 0.58
CA TYR A 385 -16.02 22.67 0.80
C TYR A 385 -17.08 23.76 1.03
N GLY A 386 -18.30 23.52 0.55
CA GLY A 386 -19.42 24.42 0.69
C GLY A 386 -20.05 24.84 -0.66
N THR A 387 -20.76 25.94 -0.66
CA THR A 387 -21.48 26.46 -1.83
C THR A 387 -20.87 27.72 -2.44
N GLY A 388 -19.75 28.21 -1.88
CA GLY A 388 -19.02 29.38 -2.38
C GLY A 388 -18.30 30.16 -1.27
N PRO A 389 -17.49 31.16 -1.62
CA PRO A 389 -16.56 31.80 -0.70
C PRO A 389 -17.13 32.94 0.16
N LEU A 390 -18.46 33.22 0.12
CA LEU A 390 -19.01 34.48 0.61
C LEU A 390 -19.20 34.57 2.14
N SER A 391 -19.32 33.46 2.84
CA SER A 391 -19.52 33.42 4.30
C SER A 391 -19.05 32.12 4.92
N SER A 392 -18.91 32.08 6.24
CA SER A 392 -18.58 30.85 6.97
C SER A 392 -19.61 29.73 6.78
N SER A 393 -20.87 30.06 6.51
CA SER A 393 -21.88 29.06 6.21
C SER A 393 -21.86 28.57 4.76
N SER A 394 -21.25 29.30 3.82
CA SER A 394 -21.12 28.91 2.42
C SER A 394 -19.72 28.36 2.10
N SER A 395 -18.73 28.55 2.98
CA SER A 395 -17.37 28.03 2.92
C SER A 395 -16.96 27.51 4.31
N PRO A 396 -17.58 26.43 4.79
CA PRO A 396 -17.40 26.00 6.17
C PRO A 396 -16.06 25.32 6.44
N HIS A 397 -15.46 24.74 5.41
CA HIS A 397 -14.26 23.90 5.59
C HIS A 397 -13.32 23.90 4.38
N MET A 398 -12.07 23.50 4.62
CA MET A 398 -11.07 23.24 3.60
C MET A 398 -10.03 22.24 4.08
N GLY A 399 -9.36 21.59 3.11
CA GLY A 399 -8.25 20.70 3.34
C GLY A 399 -7.14 20.85 2.29
N VAL A 400 -6.11 20.07 2.42
CA VAL A 400 -5.02 19.92 1.44
C VAL A 400 -5.24 18.61 0.70
N VAL A 401 -5.31 18.63 -0.62
CA VAL A 401 -5.38 17.41 -1.45
C VAL A 401 -4.08 16.65 -1.28
N ALA A 402 -4.18 15.44 -0.74
CA ALA A 402 -3.04 14.57 -0.50
C ALA A 402 -2.82 13.61 -1.66
N GLN A 403 -3.90 13.08 -2.23
CA GLN A 403 -3.84 12.11 -3.32
C GLN A 403 -5.02 12.31 -4.28
N VAL A 404 -4.78 12.03 -5.54
CA VAL A 404 -5.82 11.96 -6.58
C VAL A 404 -5.74 10.58 -7.22
N TRP A 405 -6.86 9.86 -7.24
CA TRP A 405 -6.96 8.51 -7.78
C TRP A 405 -7.29 8.55 -9.28
N PRO A 406 -7.00 7.46 -10.04
CA PRO A 406 -7.27 7.40 -11.47
C PRO A 406 -8.74 7.56 -11.86
N ASP A 407 -9.66 7.17 -10.99
CA ASP A 407 -11.10 7.34 -11.16
C ASP A 407 -11.58 8.76 -10.80
N GLY A 408 -10.64 9.65 -10.40
CA GLY A 408 -10.90 11.01 -9.96
C GLY A 408 -11.23 11.15 -8.49
N ALA A 409 -11.23 10.06 -7.71
CA ALA A 409 -11.37 10.14 -6.25
C ALA A 409 -10.16 10.85 -5.64
N ILE A 410 -10.39 11.59 -4.55
CA ILE A 410 -9.33 12.31 -3.83
C ILE A 410 -9.26 11.88 -2.37
N VAL A 411 -8.07 12.00 -1.81
CA VAL A 411 -7.81 11.95 -0.37
C VAL A 411 -7.31 13.32 0.06
N THR A 412 -7.79 13.80 1.19
CA THR A 412 -7.41 15.12 1.73
C THR A 412 -6.82 15.00 3.13
N VAL A 413 -6.02 15.98 3.54
CA VAL A 413 -5.60 16.21 4.93
C VAL A 413 -6.26 17.48 5.42
N GLU A 414 -6.98 17.37 6.50
CA GLU A 414 -7.87 18.42 7.00
C GLU A 414 -7.56 18.72 8.46
N GLY A 415 -7.33 19.98 8.77
CA GLY A 415 -7.26 20.47 10.14
C GLY A 415 -8.63 20.84 10.66
N ASP A 416 -8.80 20.87 11.98
CA ASP A 416 -10.08 21.19 12.63
C ASP A 416 -11.22 20.25 12.23
N ALA A 417 -10.87 19.00 12.01
CA ALA A 417 -11.82 17.98 11.63
C ALA A 417 -12.19 17.13 12.86
N GLY A 418 -13.42 16.89 13.05
CA GLY A 418 -13.91 16.12 14.18
C GLY A 418 -15.19 16.70 14.77
N PRO A 419 -15.63 16.29 15.96
CA PRO A 419 -14.78 15.80 17.05
C PRO A 419 -14.42 14.32 16.93
N GLU A 420 -13.19 13.99 17.25
CA GLU A 420 -12.75 12.64 17.57
C GLU A 420 -13.68 12.01 18.64
N PRO A 421 -13.70 10.67 18.82
CA PRO A 421 -14.50 10.01 19.87
C PRO A 421 -14.24 10.54 21.29
N ASN A 422 -13.11 11.20 21.52
CA ASN A 422 -12.74 11.87 22.77
C ASN A 422 -13.28 13.30 22.89
N GLY A 423 -14.00 13.81 21.89
CA GLY A 423 -14.55 15.17 21.85
C GLY A 423 -13.55 16.26 21.47
N LYS A 424 -12.35 15.90 20.99
CA LYS A 424 -11.30 16.85 20.59
C LYS A 424 -11.19 16.94 19.07
N TYR A 425 -10.69 18.06 18.57
CA TYR A 425 -10.39 18.27 17.16
C TYR A 425 -9.00 17.74 16.81
N ALA A 426 -8.78 17.41 15.55
CA ALA A 426 -7.55 16.78 15.08
C ALA A 426 -7.19 17.23 13.65
N VAL A 427 -5.97 16.93 13.22
CA VAL A 427 -5.64 16.83 11.80
C VAL A 427 -5.94 15.39 11.37
N ILE A 428 -6.83 15.22 10.42
CA ILE A 428 -7.25 13.90 9.94
C ILE A 428 -7.01 13.73 8.44
N THR A 429 -7.07 12.51 8.00
CA THR A 429 -7.24 12.14 6.60
C THR A 429 -8.70 11.90 6.29
N ASN A 430 -9.17 12.39 5.16
CA ASN A 430 -10.52 12.17 4.66
C ASN A 430 -10.48 11.61 3.23
N GLY A 431 -11.26 10.57 2.95
CA GLY A 431 -11.32 9.94 1.63
C GLY A 431 -10.84 8.47 1.66
N PRO A 432 -10.71 7.81 0.47
CA PRO A 432 -10.97 8.40 -0.85
C PRO A 432 -12.46 8.65 -1.13
N PHE A 433 -12.77 9.73 -1.82
CA PHE A 433 -14.13 10.07 -2.27
C PHE A 433 -14.09 10.77 -3.64
N LEU A 434 -15.14 10.62 -4.44
CA LEU A 434 -15.26 11.35 -5.70
C LEU A 434 -15.71 12.80 -5.43
N PRO A 435 -15.03 13.83 -6.00
CA PRO A 435 -15.40 15.23 -5.80
C PRO A 435 -16.83 15.58 -6.20
N ALA A 436 -17.45 14.77 -7.07
CA ALA A 436 -18.83 14.94 -7.50
C ALA A 436 -19.87 14.35 -6.53
N ASP A 437 -19.45 13.53 -5.57
CA ASP A 437 -20.36 12.96 -4.57
C ASP A 437 -20.79 14.04 -3.56
N SER A 438 -22.07 14.06 -3.19
CA SER A 438 -22.67 15.12 -2.38
C SER A 438 -22.44 15.00 -0.86
N ASN A 439 -21.43 14.25 -0.40
CA ASN A 439 -21.24 13.93 1.03
C ASN A 439 -19.77 14.03 1.48
N GLN A 440 -19.05 15.05 1.03
CA GLN A 440 -17.62 15.17 1.25
C GLN A 440 -17.25 15.55 2.69
N TYR A 441 -17.78 16.67 3.16
CA TYR A 441 -17.62 17.15 4.53
C TYR A 441 -18.98 17.57 5.08
N ASN A 442 -19.54 16.81 6.00
CA ASN A 442 -20.86 17.06 6.60
C ASN A 442 -22.00 17.25 5.57
N GLY A 443 -21.86 16.74 4.35
CA GLY A 443 -22.82 16.93 3.25
C GLY A 443 -22.54 18.13 2.35
N ASP A 444 -21.47 18.87 2.57
CA ASP A 444 -21.10 20.02 1.75
C ASP A 444 -20.36 19.60 0.46
N PRO A 445 -20.74 20.12 -0.71
CA PRO A 445 -20.05 19.86 -1.98
C PRO A 445 -18.72 20.62 -2.04
N ILE A 446 -17.84 20.22 -2.96
CA ILE A 446 -16.67 21.01 -3.30
C ILE A 446 -17.06 22.12 -4.25
N TYR A 447 -16.72 23.38 -3.93
CA TYR A 447 -16.97 24.53 -4.81
C TYR A 447 -15.74 25.00 -5.60
N GLY A 448 -14.56 24.53 -5.28
CA GLY A 448 -13.34 24.86 -6.00
C GLY A 448 -12.06 24.37 -5.34
N TYR A 449 -10.95 24.64 -6.00
CA TYR A 449 -9.61 24.37 -5.53
C TYR A 449 -8.74 25.61 -5.67
N VAL A 450 -7.64 25.67 -4.92
CA VAL A 450 -6.59 26.68 -5.10
C VAL A 450 -5.26 25.93 -5.28
N ARG A 451 -4.57 26.16 -6.39
CA ARG A 451 -3.32 25.48 -6.75
C ARG A 451 -2.13 26.38 -6.44
N PRO A 452 -1.05 25.87 -5.76
CA PRO A 452 0.16 26.66 -5.44
C PRO A 452 1.04 26.98 -6.65
#